data_fefa02a66966d355a6eaa66355f7664c
#
_entry.id   fefa02a66966d355a6eaa66355f7664c
#
_cell.length_a   1.000
_cell.length_b   1.000
_cell.length_c   1.000
_cell.angle_alpha   90.00
_cell.angle_beta   90.00
_cell.angle_gamma   90.00
#
_symmetry.space_group_name_H-M   'P 1'
#
loop_
_entity.id
_entity.type
_entity.pdbx_description
1 polymer ?
#
loop_
_entity_poly.entity_id
_entity_poly.type
_entity_poly.pdbx_seq_one_letter_code
_entity_poly.pdbx_strand_id
1 'polypeptide(L)'
;VNKEFKKFNQNELIATFYYTNLYNRTLLAVLKNYFFPKYDYKNYSGFDPLHPTNLQKKIFKKILKKKATKDCHKNYKISRIHNNYIDEIISFCKANNKKLIVYTSPKYEDNCKEDNFLLTKIMNEKNINYYDFTDFFNGNNDIKYWQDLVHLSNIGAELFTNEFRKTLN
;
A
#
# COMPACT_ATOMS: atom_id res chain seq x y z
N VAL A 1 19.21 -1.23 15.62
CA VAL A 1 19.10 0.12 15.02
C VAL A 1 20.15 0.28 13.91
N ASN A 2 21.42 0.09 14.20
CA ASN A 2 22.50 0.23 13.20
C ASN A 2 22.40 -0.74 12.01
N LYS A 3 21.81 -1.92 12.19
CA LYS A 3 21.74 -2.95 11.17
C LYS A 3 20.78 -2.59 10.02
N GLU A 4 19.66 -1.95 10.34
CA GLU A 4 18.67 -1.51 9.35
C GLU A 4 19.18 -0.32 8.52
N PHE A 5 19.88 0.64 9.15
CA PHE A 5 20.43 1.79 8.43
C PHE A 5 21.62 1.44 7.54
N LYS A 6 22.46 0.46 7.94
CA LYS A 6 23.53 -0.06 7.08
C LYS A 6 22.96 -0.66 5.78
N LYS A 7 21.78 -1.27 5.82
CA LYS A 7 21.09 -1.75 4.60
C LYS A 7 20.76 -0.62 3.61
N PHE A 8 20.52 0.60 4.08
CA PHE A 8 20.19 1.76 3.26
C PHE A 8 21.39 2.65 2.92
N ASN A 9 22.60 2.22 3.29
CA ASN A 9 23.85 2.96 3.01
C ASN A 9 23.83 4.42 3.49
N GLN A 10 23.19 4.67 4.64
CA GLN A 10 23.08 5.99 5.25
C GLN A 10 24.13 6.15 6.38
N ASN A 11 24.63 7.37 6.56
CA ASN A 11 25.61 7.61 7.62
C ASN A 11 24.91 7.65 9.00
N GLU A 12 25.64 7.31 10.05
CA GLU A 12 25.11 7.14 11.42
C GLU A 12 24.51 8.44 11.98
N LEU A 13 25.04 9.58 11.57
CA LEU A 13 24.56 10.89 12.04
C LEU A 13 23.17 11.22 11.50
N ILE A 14 22.95 10.98 10.20
CA ILE A 14 21.65 11.13 9.55
C ILE A 14 20.65 10.14 10.17
N ALA A 15 21.08 8.90 10.41
CA ALA A 15 20.28 7.88 11.05
C ALA A 15 19.83 8.31 12.47
N THR A 16 20.76 8.84 13.27
CA THR A 16 20.47 9.31 14.64
C THR A 16 19.47 10.48 14.63
N PHE A 17 19.65 11.47 13.74
CA PHE A 17 18.72 12.57 13.58
C PHE A 17 17.32 12.10 13.14
N TYR A 18 17.26 11.18 12.20
CA TYR A 18 16.01 10.62 11.73
C TYR A 18 15.26 9.87 12.84
N TYR A 19 15.96 9.04 13.62
CA TYR A 19 15.37 8.32 14.74
C TYR A 19 14.91 9.24 15.85
N THR A 20 15.70 10.23 16.23
CA THR A 20 15.30 11.19 17.27
C THR A 20 14.00 11.90 16.88
N ASN A 21 13.88 12.31 15.63
CA ASN A 21 12.67 12.96 15.11
C ASN A 21 11.48 11.99 15.02
N LEU A 22 11.72 10.74 14.61
CA LEU A 22 10.71 9.70 14.54
C LEU A 22 10.18 9.33 15.92
N TYR A 23 11.07 9.13 16.92
CA TYR A 23 10.68 8.79 18.29
C TYR A 23 9.88 9.91 18.95
N ASN A 24 10.28 11.17 18.81
CA ASN A 24 9.56 12.30 19.36
C ASN A 24 8.13 12.41 18.79
N ARG A 25 7.96 12.23 17.48
CA ARG A 25 6.63 12.22 16.84
C ARG A 25 5.83 10.97 17.24
N THR A 26 6.45 9.82 17.34
CA THR A 26 5.80 8.57 17.71
C THR A 26 5.34 8.63 19.18
N LEU A 27 6.15 9.13 20.09
CA LEU A 27 5.78 9.28 21.51
C LEU A 27 4.55 10.18 21.66
N LEU A 28 4.56 11.36 21.03
CA LEU A 28 3.42 12.28 21.04
C LEU A 28 2.16 11.67 20.40
N ALA A 29 2.34 10.92 19.31
CA ALA A 29 1.23 10.23 18.66
C ALA A 29 0.64 9.14 19.56
N VAL A 30 1.49 8.36 20.23
CA VAL A 30 1.06 7.33 21.19
C VAL A 30 0.32 7.94 22.37
N LEU A 31 0.86 8.98 23.01
CA LEU A 31 0.19 9.68 24.11
C LEU A 31 -1.14 10.28 23.65
N LYS A 32 -1.16 10.96 22.51
CA LYS A 32 -2.39 11.51 21.94
C LYS A 32 -3.44 10.44 21.68
N ASN A 33 -3.04 9.31 21.11
CA ASN A 33 -3.96 8.20 20.81
C ASN A 33 -4.42 7.48 22.08
N TYR A 34 -3.59 7.44 23.12
CA TYR A 34 -3.96 6.88 24.43
C TYR A 34 -5.05 7.70 25.11
N PHE A 35 -4.88 9.04 25.16
CA PHE A 35 -5.85 9.93 25.81
C PHE A 35 -7.05 10.29 24.93
N PHE A 36 -6.86 10.30 23.61
CA PHE A 36 -7.88 10.69 22.63
C PHE A 36 -7.90 9.68 21.48
N PRO A 37 -8.29 8.42 21.72
CA PRO A 37 -8.30 7.40 20.67
C PRO A 37 -9.24 7.81 19.55
N LYS A 38 -8.70 7.94 18.34
CA LYS A 38 -9.48 8.22 17.13
C LYS A 38 -9.95 6.97 16.42
N TYR A 39 -9.36 5.83 16.78
CA TYR A 39 -9.56 4.56 16.11
C TYR A 39 -10.29 3.58 17.02
N ASP A 40 -11.34 2.99 16.52
CA ASP A 40 -12.12 1.99 17.23
C ASP A 40 -11.57 0.57 17.00
N TYR A 41 -10.59 0.20 17.83
CA TYR A 41 -9.97 -1.13 17.77
C TYR A 41 -10.94 -2.28 18.01
N LYS A 42 -12.03 -2.04 18.73
CA LYS A 42 -13.01 -3.08 19.07
C LYS A 42 -13.84 -3.48 17.86
N ASN A 43 -14.28 -2.48 17.09
CA ASN A 43 -15.14 -2.72 15.93
C ASN A 43 -14.34 -3.03 14.64
N TYR A 44 -13.16 -2.46 14.47
CA TYR A 44 -12.44 -2.55 13.20
C TYR A 44 -11.22 -3.48 13.20
N SER A 45 -10.77 -3.98 14.36
CA SER A 45 -9.71 -5.02 14.45
C SER A 45 -8.48 -4.77 13.55
N GLY A 46 -8.02 -3.51 13.46
CA GLY A 46 -6.88 -3.12 12.63
C GLY A 46 -7.24 -2.51 11.26
N PHE A 47 -8.51 -2.52 10.86
CA PHE A 47 -8.98 -1.82 9.67
C PHE A 47 -9.40 -0.39 10.02
N ASP A 48 -8.86 0.61 9.33
CA ASP A 48 -9.24 2.02 9.48
C ASP A 48 -10.00 2.50 8.23
N PRO A 49 -11.35 2.50 8.28
CA PRO A 49 -12.15 2.84 7.11
C PRO A 49 -12.01 4.32 6.76
N LEU A 50 -11.65 4.61 5.52
CA LEU A 50 -11.51 5.97 5.02
C LEU A 50 -12.87 6.54 4.62
N HIS A 51 -13.30 7.57 5.35
CA HIS A 51 -14.55 8.31 5.09
C HIS A 51 -14.24 9.67 4.46
N PRO A 52 -14.19 9.78 3.12
CA PRO A 52 -13.81 11.02 2.46
C PRO A 52 -14.80 12.15 2.75
N THR A 53 -14.27 13.24 3.27
CA THR A 53 -15.02 14.47 3.52
C THR A 53 -15.46 15.14 2.22
N ASN A 54 -16.44 16.04 2.28
CA ASN A 54 -16.87 16.82 1.12
C ASN A 54 -15.72 17.65 0.52
N LEU A 55 -14.78 18.13 1.34
CA LEU A 55 -13.61 18.85 0.88
C LEU A 55 -12.67 17.92 0.09
N GLN A 56 -12.38 16.73 0.63
CA GLN A 56 -11.55 15.73 -0.05
C GLN A 56 -12.17 15.33 -1.40
N LYS A 57 -13.48 15.10 -1.47
CA LYS A 57 -14.19 14.82 -2.71
C LYS A 57 -14.08 15.96 -3.73
N LYS A 58 -14.17 17.22 -3.28
CA LYS A 58 -13.96 18.41 -4.15
C LYS A 58 -12.53 18.49 -4.67
N ILE A 59 -11.55 18.25 -3.81
CA ILE A 59 -10.12 18.22 -4.20
C ILE A 59 -9.86 17.10 -5.21
N PHE A 60 -10.37 15.90 -4.96
CA PHE A 60 -10.22 14.77 -5.86
C PHE A 60 -10.82 15.06 -7.24
N LYS A 61 -12.05 15.62 -7.31
CA LYS A 61 -12.65 16.09 -8.57
C LYS A 61 -11.78 17.11 -9.32
N LYS A 62 -11.09 18.00 -8.60
CA LYS A 62 -10.16 18.96 -9.23
C LYS A 62 -8.90 18.26 -9.79
N ILE A 63 -8.39 17.25 -9.09
CA ILE A 63 -7.25 16.44 -9.56
C ILE A 63 -7.61 15.70 -10.83
N LEU A 64 -8.77 15.06 -10.89
CA LEU A 64 -9.25 14.33 -12.05
C LEU A 64 -9.43 15.22 -13.31
N LYS A 65 -9.76 16.50 -13.12
CA LYS A 65 -9.84 17.46 -14.24
C LYS A 65 -8.47 17.84 -14.81
N LYS A 66 -7.41 17.70 -14.01
CA LYS A 66 -6.04 17.94 -14.46
C LYS A 66 -5.52 16.63 -15.05
N LYS A 67 -5.68 16.42 -16.36
CA LYS A 67 -5.05 15.29 -17.07
C LYS A 67 -3.54 15.38 -16.88
N ALA A 68 -3.01 14.76 -15.84
CA ALA A 68 -1.58 14.58 -15.69
C ALA A 68 -1.18 13.38 -16.55
N THR A 69 -0.45 13.63 -17.62
CA THR A 69 0.29 12.56 -18.31
C THR A 69 1.36 12.07 -17.35
N LYS A 70 1.22 10.87 -16.85
CA LYS A 70 2.25 10.22 -16.05
C LYS A 70 3.20 9.52 -17.01
N ASP A 71 4.46 9.93 -17.03
CA ASP A 71 5.50 9.21 -17.76
C ASP A 71 5.75 7.88 -17.06
N CYS A 72 5.41 6.78 -17.73
CA CYS A 72 5.73 5.45 -17.24
C CYS A 72 7.20 5.15 -17.51
N HIS A 73 7.91 4.67 -16.50
CA HIS A 73 9.30 4.27 -16.64
C HIS A 73 9.41 3.00 -17.48
N LYS A 74 9.85 3.13 -18.73
CA LYS A 74 10.00 2.00 -19.69
C LYS A 74 10.97 0.90 -19.21
N ASN A 75 11.82 1.17 -18.25
CA ASN A 75 12.84 0.24 -17.73
C ASN A 75 12.74 0.08 -16.21
N TYR A 76 11.54 -0.06 -15.68
CA TYR A 76 11.36 -0.32 -14.26
C TYR A 76 12.05 -1.62 -13.86
N LYS A 77 12.90 -1.55 -12.84
CA LYS A 77 13.56 -2.72 -12.26
C LYS A 77 13.34 -2.68 -10.75
N ILE A 78 12.97 -3.82 -10.20
CA ILE A 78 12.91 -3.92 -8.74
C ILE A 78 14.32 -3.77 -8.17
N SER A 79 14.48 -2.94 -7.16
CA SER A 79 15.79 -2.78 -6.52
C SER A 79 16.19 -4.07 -5.80
N ARG A 80 17.50 -4.32 -5.68
CA ARG A 80 18.04 -5.46 -4.94
C ARG A 80 17.50 -5.52 -3.51
N ILE A 81 17.32 -4.37 -2.87
CA ILE A 81 16.79 -4.27 -1.50
C ILE A 81 15.36 -4.80 -1.45
N HIS A 82 14.48 -4.33 -2.33
CA HIS A 82 13.10 -4.78 -2.37
C HIS A 82 13.00 -6.27 -2.69
N ASN A 83 13.83 -6.77 -3.62
CA ASN A 83 13.85 -8.19 -3.93
C ASN A 83 14.29 -9.04 -2.73
N ASN A 84 15.28 -8.60 -1.96
CA ASN A 84 15.72 -9.29 -0.74
C ASN A 84 14.60 -9.32 0.32
N TYR A 85 13.84 -8.23 0.51
CA TYR A 85 12.71 -8.25 1.43
C TYR A 85 11.60 -9.20 0.99
N ILE A 86 11.33 -9.30 -0.30
CA ILE A 86 10.38 -10.29 -0.83
C ILE A 86 10.86 -11.71 -0.46
N ASP A 87 12.15 -12.01 -0.64
CA ASP A 87 12.73 -13.31 -0.31
C ASP A 87 12.68 -13.59 1.19
N GLU A 88 12.94 -12.59 2.04
CA GLU A 88 12.82 -12.68 3.50
C GLU A 88 11.37 -13.01 3.92
N ILE A 89 10.37 -12.33 3.33
CA ILE A 89 8.94 -12.56 3.61
C ILE A 89 8.54 -13.98 3.19
N ILE A 90 8.96 -14.41 1.99
CA ILE A 90 8.69 -15.77 1.50
C ILE A 90 9.27 -16.81 2.45
N SER A 91 10.53 -16.63 2.84
CA SER A 91 11.23 -17.53 3.76
C SER A 91 10.56 -17.59 5.13
N PHE A 92 10.14 -16.45 5.65
CA PHE A 92 9.38 -16.37 6.91
C PHE A 92 8.04 -17.11 6.82
N CYS A 93 7.29 -16.90 5.75
CA CYS A 93 6.01 -17.58 5.56
C CYS A 93 6.18 -19.10 5.47
N LYS A 94 7.18 -19.57 4.72
CA LYS A 94 7.50 -21.01 4.60
C LYS A 94 7.91 -21.60 5.96
N ALA A 95 8.81 -20.94 6.68
CA ALA A 95 9.30 -21.41 7.98
C ALA A 95 8.17 -21.51 9.04
N ASN A 96 7.15 -20.67 8.92
CA ASN A 96 6.02 -20.63 9.86
C ASN A 96 4.74 -21.29 9.30
N ASN A 97 4.85 -22.05 8.21
CA ASN A 97 3.73 -22.72 7.56
C ASN A 97 2.55 -21.78 7.26
N LYS A 98 2.85 -20.58 6.74
CA LYS A 98 1.86 -19.56 6.37
C LYS A 98 1.72 -19.49 4.85
N LYS A 99 0.48 -19.41 4.37
CA LYS A 99 0.19 -19.13 2.96
C LYS A 99 0.46 -17.65 2.69
N LEU A 100 1.35 -17.36 1.74
CA LEU A 100 1.60 -16.00 1.26
C LEU A 100 0.76 -15.74 0.01
N ILE A 101 0.02 -14.65 0.03
CA ILE A 101 -0.72 -14.13 -1.11
C ILE A 101 -0.27 -12.69 -1.34
N VAL A 102 0.10 -12.39 -2.57
CA VAL A 102 0.54 -11.05 -3.00
C VAL A 102 -0.46 -10.50 -3.99
N TYR A 103 -0.81 -9.25 -3.83
CA TYR A 103 -1.70 -8.58 -4.78
C TYR A 103 -1.39 -7.09 -4.92
N THR A 104 -1.76 -6.52 -6.07
CA THR A 104 -1.81 -5.07 -6.26
C THR A 104 -3.26 -4.61 -6.10
N SER A 105 -3.47 -3.63 -5.22
CA SER A 105 -4.79 -3.06 -4.96
C SER A 105 -5.34 -2.28 -6.16
N PRO A 106 -6.65 -2.07 -6.23
CA PRO A 106 -7.26 -1.23 -7.26
C PRO A 106 -6.66 0.18 -7.29
N LYS A 107 -6.53 0.73 -8.48
CA LYS A 107 -6.16 2.13 -8.74
C LYS A 107 -7.29 2.80 -9.51
N TYR A 108 -7.48 4.11 -9.29
CA TYR A 108 -8.51 4.86 -10.02
C TYR A 108 -8.24 4.84 -11.53
N GLU A 109 -6.99 5.06 -11.90
CA GLU A 109 -6.45 4.90 -13.25
C GLU A 109 -5.05 4.32 -13.15
N ASP A 110 -4.79 3.22 -13.83
CA ASP A 110 -3.45 2.66 -13.95
C ASP A 110 -2.93 2.84 -15.38
N ASN A 111 -2.15 3.89 -15.55
CA ASN A 111 -1.55 4.22 -16.82
C ASN A 111 -0.18 3.53 -17.06
N CYS A 112 0.32 2.76 -16.08
CA CYS A 112 1.64 2.13 -16.12
C CYS A 112 1.54 0.62 -15.87
N LYS A 113 1.03 -0.11 -16.85
CA LYS A 113 0.81 -1.57 -16.76
C LYS A 113 2.10 -2.38 -16.70
N GLU A 114 3.21 -1.84 -17.17
CA GLU A 114 4.51 -2.52 -17.20
C GLU A 114 5.00 -2.89 -15.80
N ASP A 115 4.68 -2.07 -14.78
CA ASP A 115 5.06 -2.33 -13.39
C ASP A 115 4.39 -3.61 -12.87
N ASN A 116 3.11 -3.80 -13.20
CA ASN A 116 2.33 -4.97 -12.77
C ASN A 116 2.79 -6.24 -13.51
N PHE A 117 3.13 -6.10 -14.78
CA PHE A 117 3.71 -7.21 -15.57
C PHE A 117 5.04 -7.67 -14.98
N LEU A 118 5.90 -6.75 -14.57
CA LEU A 118 7.17 -7.08 -13.90
C LEU A 118 6.93 -7.81 -12.58
N LEU A 119 5.98 -7.33 -11.76
CA LEU A 119 5.62 -7.99 -10.50
C LEU A 119 5.08 -9.40 -10.74
N THR A 120 4.21 -9.58 -11.74
CA THR A 120 3.70 -10.89 -12.14
C THR A 120 4.85 -11.85 -12.47
N LYS A 121 5.81 -11.39 -13.28
CA LYS A 121 6.98 -12.18 -13.65
C LYS A 121 7.81 -12.58 -12.42
N ILE A 122 8.15 -11.63 -11.55
CA ILE A 122 8.95 -11.87 -10.34
C ILE A 122 8.25 -12.85 -9.39
N MET A 123 6.94 -12.70 -9.19
CA MET A 123 6.20 -13.58 -8.30
C MET A 123 6.08 -15.00 -8.87
N ASN A 124 5.89 -15.13 -10.18
CA ASN A 124 5.89 -16.42 -10.86
C ASN A 124 7.24 -17.12 -10.75
N GLU A 125 8.35 -16.41 -10.94
CA GLU A 125 9.72 -16.95 -10.78
C GLU A 125 9.97 -17.45 -9.34
N LYS A 126 9.29 -16.85 -8.35
CA LYS A 126 9.37 -17.24 -6.93
C LYS A 126 8.29 -18.26 -6.51
N ASN A 127 7.45 -18.73 -7.43
CA ASN A 127 6.30 -19.61 -7.17
C ASN A 127 5.31 -19.04 -6.12
N ILE A 128 5.03 -17.75 -6.22
CA ILE A 128 4.08 -17.04 -5.35
C ILE A 128 2.85 -16.63 -6.16
N ASN A 129 1.67 -16.92 -5.61
CA ASN A 129 0.42 -16.46 -6.21
C ASN A 129 0.33 -14.93 -6.13
N TYR A 130 0.24 -14.30 -7.29
CA TYR A 130 0.07 -12.87 -7.43
C TYR A 130 -1.23 -12.54 -8.17
N TYR A 131 -1.97 -11.59 -7.66
CA TYR A 131 -3.23 -11.12 -8.23
C TYR A 131 -3.15 -9.63 -8.55
N ASP A 132 -3.36 -9.26 -9.79
CA ASP A 132 -3.44 -7.86 -10.21
C ASP A 132 -4.90 -7.40 -10.22
N PHE A 133 -5.25 -6.53 -9.25
CA PHE A 133 -6.58 -5.93 -9.15
C PHE A 133 -6.60 -4.46 -9.52
N THR A 134 -5.54 -3.94 -10.17
CA THR A 134 -5.48 -2.51 -10.53
C THR A 134 -6.67 -2.05 -11.33
N ASP A 135 -7.23 -2.92 -12.17
CA ASP A 135 -8.37 -2.64 -13.04
C ASP A 135 -9.73 -3.06 -12.46
N PHE A 136 -9.79 -3.40 -11.17
CA PHE A 136 -11.00 -3.91 -10.54
C PHE A 136 -12.26 -3.03 -10.77
N PHE A 137 -12.08 -1.72 -10.78
CA PHE A 137 -13.17 -0.76 -11.01
C PHE A 137 -13.24 -0.26 -12.46
N ASN A 138 -12.51 -0.85 -13.42
CA ASN A 138 -12.58 -0.45 -14.82
C ASN A 138 -14.02 -0.58 -15.34
N GLY A 139 -14.49 0.52 -15.97
CA GLY A 139 -15.88 0.64 -16.43
C GLY A 139 -16.88 1.14 -15.36
N ASN A 140 -16.49 1.20 -14.08
CA ASN A 140 -17.31 1.73 -12.99
C ASN A 140 -16.48 2.57 -12.01
N ASN A 141 -15.75 3.55 -12.51
CA ASN A 141 -14.91 4.45 -11.70
C ASN A 141 -15.73 5.56 -11.02
N ASP A 142 -16.82 5.20 -10.32
CA ASP A 142 -17.57 6.17 -9.52
C ASP A 142 -16.71 6.72 -8.37
N ILE A 143 -16.65 8.04 -8.25
CA ILE A 143 -15.88 8.74 -7.21
C ILE A 143 -16.26 8.29 -5.79
N LYS A 144 -17.47 7.76 -5.58
CA LYS A 144 -17.89 7.25 -4.26
C LYS A 144 -17.04 6.11 -3.75
N TYR A 145 -16.39 5.33 -4.62
CA TYR A 145 -15.51 4.21 -4.25
C TYR A 145 -14.09 4.65 -3.86
N TRP A 146 -13.76 5.93 -4.02
CA TRP A 146 -12.41 6.43 -3.89
C TRP A 146 -12.30 7.58 -2.90
N GLN A 147 -11.20 7.58 -2.16
CA GLN A 147 -10.75 8.74 -1.40
C GLN A 147 -9.85 9.64 -2.25
N ASP A 148 -8.96 9.04 -3.01
CA ASP A 148 -8.04 9.67 -3.96
C ASP A 148 -7.67 8.67 -5.09
N LEU A 149 -6.61 8.95 -5.86
CA LEU A 149 -6.20 8.12 -7.01
C LEU A 149 -5.75 6.70 -6.65
N VAL A 150 -5.38 6.44 -5.40
CA VAL A 150 -4.77 5.18 -4.96
C VAL A 150 -5.42 4.57 -3.71
N HIS A 151 -6.27 5.32 -3.03
CA HIS A 151 -6.95 4.85 -1.83
C HIS A 151 -8.45 4.72 -2.07
N LEU A 152 -8.98 3.58 -1.68
CA LEU A 152 -10.41 3.32 -1.68
C LEU A 152 -11.10 4.06 -0.53
N SER A 153 -12.35 4.48 -0.74
CA SER A 153 -13.24 4.85 0.35
C SER A 153 -13.67 3.60 1.12
N ASN A 154 -14.35 3.77 2.25
CA ASN A 154 -14.97 2.66 2.98
C ASN A 154 -15.86 1.79 2.07
N ILE A 155 -16.67 2.41 1.19
CA ILE A 155 -17.56 1.71 0.26
C ILE A 155 -16.75 0.92 -0.77
N GLY A 156 -15.71 1.54 -1.35
CA GLY A 156 -14.84 0.88 -2.32
C GLY A 156 -14.05 -0.28 -1.70
N ALA A 157 -13.56 -0.09 -0.47
CA ALA A 157 -12.83 -1.12 0.26
C ALA A 157 -13.72 -2.32 0.60
N GLU A 158 -14.97 -2.10 0.99
CA GLU A 158 -15.92 -3.18 1.25
C GLU A 158 -16.21 -4.00 0.00
N LEU A 159 -16.50 -3.34 -1.13
CA LEU A 159 -16.72 -4.02 -2.41
C LEU A 159 -15.49 -4.85 -2.83
N PHE A 160 -14.32 -4.24 -2.77
CA PHE A 160 -13.07 -4.92 -3.13
C PHE A 160 -12.80 -6.12 -2.20
N THR A 161 -12.97 -5.96 -0.89
CA THR A 161 -12.74 -7.03 0.09
C THR A 161 -13.66 -8.22 -0.14
N ASN A 162 -14.94 -7.96 -0.45
CA ASN A 162 -15.91 -9.02 -0.75
C ASN A 162 -15.54 -9.81 -2.00
N GLU A 163 -15.00 -9.16 -3.02
CA GLU A 163 -14.54 -9.84 -4.23
C GLU A 163 -13.22 -10.56 -4.00
N PHE A 164 -12.26 -9.92 -3.31
CA PHE A 164 -10.98 -10.51 -2.97
C PHE A 164 -11.14 -11.80 -2.15
N ARG A 165 -12.09 -11.87 -1.23
CA ARG A 165 -12.37 -13.09 -0.45
C ARG A 165 -12.67 -14.29 -1.32
N LYS A 166 -13.28 -14.11 -2.50
CA LYS A 166 -13.57 -15.21 -3.43
C LYS A 166 -12.30 -15.85 -4.00
N THR A 167 -11.20 -15.10 -4.08
CA THR A 167 -9.90 -15.60 -4.57
C THR A 167 -9.12 -16.37 -3.50
N LEU A 168 -9.56 -16.32 -2.23
CA LEU A 168 -8.87 -16.99 -1.12
C LEU A 168 -9.34 -18.46 -0.94
N ASN A 169 -10.50 -18.80 -1.44
CA ASN A 169 -11.10 -20.14 -1.42
C ASN A 169 -10.61 -20.93 -2.63
#